data_f4710cf8ccec924e756b5b9fd87accc8
#
_entry.id   f4710cf8ccec924e756b5b9fd87accc8
#
_cell.length_a   1.000
_cell.length_b   1.000
_cell.length_c   1.000
_cell.angle_alpha   90.00
_cell.angle_beta   90.00
_cell.angle_gamma   90.00
#
_symmetry.space_group_name_H-M   'P 1'
#
loop_
_entity.id
_entity.type
_entity.pdbx_description
1 polymer ?
#
loop_
_entity_poly.entity_id
_entity_poly.type
_entity_poly.pdbx_seq_one_letter_code
_entity_poly.pdbx_strand_id
1 'polypeptide(L)'
;MGVLLISRAANIKPARVLTNEEQGLQSVGKMRDLLDKQKLQISNQVRGLLLEFGIIINKSIKSFKARIPDILEDAENQLPMPMRHSISKMWTLYSRLEDDFKVMNNELINLTGQDNVCKKFMKLEGVGPITSMRLKIQLGSGEHFNSGRQVSACIGLTPKQHSSGGKIQLGSVGKSSCDKPLRSCLFLGARAVVSKLKNRPARTEKEKWLKALIERRGSNCASMALANKNARTAYALLKNNTDYAPVLITN
;
A
#
# COMPACT_ATOMS: atom_id res chain seq x y z
N MET A 1 11.71 -2.06 -29.45
CA MET A 1 12.01 -3.47 -29.81
C MET A 1 12.56 -4.16 -28.56
N GLY A 2 11.72 -4.90 -27.84
CA GLY A 2 12.13 -5.67 -26.68
C GLY A 2 12.70 -7.01 -27.13
N VAL A 3 13.94 -7.29 -26.78
CA VAL A 3 14.57 -8.60 -27.03
C VAL A 3 13.89 -9.61 -26.10
N LEU A 4 13.07 -10.46 -26.67
CA LEU A 4 12.57 -11.67 -26.02
C LEU A 4 13.74 -12.65 -25.87
N LEU A 5 14.39 -12.66 -24.72
CA LEU A 5 15.23 -13.80 -24.33
C LEU A 5 14.30 -14.98 -24.04
N ILE A 6 14.04 -15.77 -25.07
CA ILE A 6 13.36 -17.06 -24.93
C ILE A 6 14.34 -18.00 -24.24
N SER A 7 14.21 -18.14 -22.93
CA SER A 7 14.89 -19.18 -22.18
C SER A 7 14.43 -20.54 -22.72
N ARG A 8 15.37 -21.35 -23.23
CA ARG A 8 15.13 -22.74 -23.69
C ARG A 8 14.83 -23.71 -22.54
N ALA A 9 14.76 -23.25 -21.28
CA ALA A 9 14.39 -24.07 -20.16
C ALA A 9 12.87 -24.25 -20.11
N ALA A 10 12.39 -25.42 -20.40
CA ALA A 10 10.98 -25.80 -20.57
C ALA A 10 10.04 -25.48 -19.37
N ASN A 11 10.59 -25.05 -18.23
CA ASN A 11 9.84 -24.82 -17.00
C ASN A 11 9.83 -23.34 -16.52
N ILE A 12 10.45 -22.42 -17.27
CA ILE A 12 10.45 -21.00 -16.89
C ILE A 12 9.36 -20.27 -17.66
N LYS A 13 8.28 -19.90 -16.99
CA LYS A 13 7.27 -19.03 -17.59
C LYS A 13 7.84 -17.61 -17.73
N PRO A 14 7.78 -16.98 -18.92
CA PRO A 14 8.26 -15.62 -19.10
C PRO A 14 7.46 -14.66 -18.19
N ALA A 15 8.12 -13.62 -17.73
CA ALA A 15 7.43 -12.54 -17.02
C ALA A 15 6.43 -11.86 -17.96
N ARG A 16 5.29 -11.45 -17.42
CA ARG A 16 4.29 -10.69 -18.18
C ARG A 16 4.87 -9.36 -18.64
N VAL A 17 4.74 -9.04 -19.90
CA VAL A 17 5.05 -7.72 -20.45
C VAL A 17 3.82 -6.83 -20.22
N LEU A 18 4.06 -5.65 -19.65
CA LEU A 18 3.00 -4.65 -19.45
C LEU A 18 2.67 -3.97 -20.78
N THR A 19 1.41 -3.61 -20.97
CA THR A 19 1.03 -2.69 -22.06
C THR A 19 1.60 -1.30 -21.82
N ASN A 20 1.68 -0.45 -22.85
CA ASN A 20 2.14 0.94 -22.69
C ASN A 20 1.30 1.72 -21.68
N GLU A 21 -0.03 1.50 -21.67
CA GLU A 21 -0.94 2.11 -20.72
C GLU A 21 -0.67 1.65 -19.27
N GLU A 22 -0.51 0.36 -19.06
CA GLU A 22 -0.19 -0.20 -17.74
C GLU A 22 1.18 0.28 -17.25
N GLN A 23 2.16 0.37 -18.15
CA GLN A 23 3.48 0.87 -17.81
C GLN A 23 3.44 2.36 -17.50
N GLY A 24 2.67 3.17 -18.24
CA GLY A 24 2.42 4.58 -17.96
C GLY A 24 1.80 4.76 -16.59
N LEU A 25 0.72 4.04 -16.31
CA LEU A 25 0.03 4.09 -15.02
C LEU A 25 0.93 3.65 -13.84
N GLN A 26 1.75 2.61 -14.05
CA GLN A 26 2.75 2.18 -13.06
C GLN A 26 3.79 3.26 -12.81
N SER A 27 4.24 3.96 -13.86
CA SER A 27 5.25 5.01 -13.77
C SER A 27 4.74 6.22 -12.99
N VAL A 28 3.53 6.69 -13.27
CA VAL A 28 2.88 7.76 -12.50
C VAL A 28 2.73 7.34 -11.02
N GLY A 29 2.32 6.09 -10.76
CA GLY A 29 2.26 5.55 -9.41
C GLY A 29 3.61 5.56 -8.69
N LYS A 30 4.71 5.24 -9.37
CA LYS A 30 6.08 5.30 -8.81
C LYS A 30 6.53 6.73 -8.53
N MET A 31 6.20 7.68 -9.41
CA MET A 31 6.52 9.11 -9.20
C MET A 31 5.76 9.67 -7.99
N ARG A 32 4.46 9.37 -7.89
CA ARG A 32 3.66 9.74 -6.71
C ARG A 32 4.27 9.19 -5.41
N ASP A 33 4.69 7.92 -5.40
CA ASP A 33 5.32 7.31 -4.22
C ASP A 33 6.68 7.97 -3.88
N LEU A 34 7.43 8.41 -4.88
CA LEU A 34 8.67 9.15 -4.68
C LEU A 34 8.40 10.48 -3.97
N LEU A 35 7.40 11.26 -4.42
CA LEU A 35 7.02 12.51 -3.78
C LEU A 35 6.60 12.30 -2.31
N ASP A 36 5.80 11.26 -2.03
CA ASP A 36 5.37 10.94 -0.67
C ASP A 36 6.57 10.57 0.23
N LYS A 37 7.50 9.80 -0.29
CA LYS A 37 8.76 9.45 0.40
C LYS A 37 9.61 10.68 0.69
N GLN A 38 9.77 11.59 -0.28
CA GLN A 38 10.56 12.81 -0.12
C GLN A 38 9.95 13.74 0.94
N LYS A 39 8.63 13.94 0.93
CA LYS A 39 7.92 14.69 1.99
C LYS A 39 8.18 14.10 3.37
N LEU A 40 8.08 12.76 3.49
CA LEU A 40 8.34 12.09 4.76
C LEU A 40 9.79 12.28 5.22
N GLN A 41 10.75 12.18 4.31
CA GLN A 41 12.17 12.39 4.62
C GLN A 41 12.42 13.81 5.12
N ILE A 42 11.91 14.83 4.41
CA ILE A 42 12.06 16.25 4.82
C ILE A 42 11.45 16.45 6.22
N SER A 43 10.22 16.00 6.43
CA SER A 43 9.54 16.21 7.70
C SER A 43 10.24 15.52 8.87
N ASN A 44 10.83 14.35 8.67
CA ASN A 44 11.59 13.65 9.69
C ASN A 44 12.95 14.32 9.95
N GLN A 45 13.65 14.74 8.90
CA GLN A 45 14.92 15.45 9.03
C GLN A 45 14.75 16.77 9.78
N VAL A 46 13.77 17.58 9.40
CA VAL A 46 13.49 18.87 10.07
C VAL A 46 13.15 18.65 11.54
N ARG A 47 12.32 17.65 11.87
CA ARG A 47 12.01 17.31 13.28
C ARG A 47 13.26 16.90 14.07
N GLY A 48 14.13 16.10 13.46
CA GLY A 48 15.38 15.66 14.09
C GLY A 48 16.28 16.84 14.42
N LEU A 49 16.47 17.75 13.45
CA LEU A 49 17.29 18.93 13.65
C LEU A 49 16.70 19.92 14.67
N LEU A 50 15.39 20.14 14.65
CA LEU A 50 14.72 21.00 15.63
C LEU A 50 14.81 20.44 17.05
N LEU A 51 14.83 19.12 17.20
CA LEU A 51 14.98 18.47 18.50
C LEU A 51 16.33 18.78 19.15
N GLU A 52 17.40 18.97 18.37
CA GLU A 52 18.72 19.37 18.87
C GLU A 52 18.72 20.76 19.52
N PHE A 53 17.75 21.60 19.16
CA PHE A 53 17.48 22.91 19.76
C PHE A 53 16.36 22.90 20.81
N GLY A 54 15.96 21.71 21.28
CA GLY A 54 14.90 21.56 22.28
C GLY A 54 13.47 21.77 21.74
N ILE A 55 13.29 21.97 20.44
CA ILE A 55 11.98 22.20 19.82
C ILE A 55 11.37 20.86 19.39
N ILE A 56 10.32 20.45 20.12
CA ILE A 56 9.64 19.18 19.88
C ILE A 56 8.38 19.37 19.03
N ILE A 57 8.28 18.62 17.93
CA ILE A 57 7.07 18.55 17.10
C ILE A 57 6.54 17.11 17.11
N ASN A 58 5.25 16.96 17.42
CA ASN A 58 4.56 15.66 17.38
C ASN A 58 4.70 14.96 16.02
N LYS A 59 4.68 13.61 16.02
CA LYS A 59 4.92 12.79 14.83
C LYS A 59 3.88 12.98 13.71
N SER A 60 2.70 13.55 13.99
CA SER A 60 1.67 13.73 12.97
C SER A 60 2.06 14.78 11.93
N ILE A 61 1.68 14.54 10.67
CA ILE A 61 1.88 15.51 9.58
C ILE A 61 1.08 16.79 9.83
N LYS A 62 -0.10 16.69 10.44
CA LYS A 62 -0.91 17.86 10.81
C LYS A 62 -0.14 18.75 11.79
N SER A 63 0.49 18.17 12.81
CA SER A 63 1.31 18.91 13.78
C SER A 63 2.52 19.55 13.13
N PHE A 64 3.18 18.84 12.20
CA PHE A 64 4.32 19.39 11.46
C PHE A 64 3.93 20.63 10.65
N LYS A 65 2.85 20.54 9.89
CA LYS A 65 2.36 21.64 9.06
C LYS A 65 1.94 22.88 9.87
N ALA A 66 1.34 22.67 11.03
CA ALA A 66 0.92 23.76 11.89
C ALA A 66 2.11 24.44 12.60
N ARG A 67 3.08 23.66 13.06
CA ARG A 67 4.15 24.17 13.91
C ARG A 67 5.33 24.80 13.17
N ILE A 68 5.60 24.40 11.92
CA ILE A 68 6.76 24.95 11.19
C ILE A 68 6.64 26.45 10.93
N PRO A 69 5.51 26.98 10.44
CA PRO A 69 5.34 28.44 10.30
C PRO A 69 5.56 29.17 11.63
N ASP A 70 4.91 28.73 12.71
CA ASP A 70 5.05 29.33 14.04
C ASP A 70 6.52 29.38 14.51
N ILE A 71 7.26 28.27 14.34
CA ILE A 71 8.68 28.17 14.72
C ILE A 71 9.55 29.13 13.88
N LEU A 72 9.22 29.35 12.62
CA LEU A 72 9.96 30.24 11.75
C LEU A 72 9.70 31.73 12.08
N GLU A 73 8.51 32.07 12.57
CA GLU A 73 8.12 33.42 12.96
C GLU A 73 8.57 33.79 14.37
N ASP A 74 8.70 32.80 15.25
CA ASP A 74 9.10 33.00 16.65
C ASP A 74 10.57 33.44 16.75
N ALA A 75 10.80 34.70 17.14
CA ALA A 75 12.13 35.27 17.30
C ALA A 75 12.82 34.84 18.62
N GLU A 76 12.05 34.33 19.61
CA GLU A 76 12.55 34.01 20.95
C GLU A 76 13.09 32.56 21.07
N ASN A 77 12.81 31.71 20.09
CA ASN A 77 13.14 30.28 20.13
C ASN A 77 14.63 29.93 19.98
N GLN A 78 15.52 30.93 20.04
CA GLN A 78 16.98 30.78 19.99
C GLN A 78 17.56 29.99 18.79
N LEU A 79 16.78 29.76 17.73
CA LEU A 79 17.28 29.12 16.51
C LEU A 79 18.29 30.05 15.81
N PRO A 80 19.50 29.57 15.53
CA PRO A 80 20.48 30.33 14.76
C PRO A 80 19.92 30.73 13.38
N MET A 81 20.23 31.93 12.92
CA MET A 81 19.75 32.44 11.63
C MET A 81 20.04 31.50 10.44
N PRO A 82 21.24 30.87 10.31
CA PRO A 82 21.51 29.92 9.25
C PRO A 82 20.56 28.70 9.30
N MET A 83 20.23 28.23 10.50
CA MET A 83 19.31 27.11 10.69
C MET A 83 17.89 27.49 10.34
N ARG A 84 17.41 28.65 10.80
CA ARG A 84 16.08 29.21 10.44
C ARG A 84 15.93 29.34 8.93
N HIS A 85 16.93 29.88 8.25
CA HIS A 85 16.93 30.01 6.79
C HIS A 85 16.90 28.65 6.08
N SER A 86 17.65 27.67 6.57
CA SER A 86 17.67 26.32 6.02
C SER A 86 16.32 25.61 6.20
N ILE A 87 15.68 25.73 7.37
CA ILE A 87 14.33 25.18 7.64
C ILE A 87 13.29 25.85 6.72
N SER A 88 13.37 27.17 6.52
CA SER A 88 12.48 27.90 5.62
C SER A 88 12.56 27.37 4.18
N LYS A 89 13.77 27.11 3.68
CA LYS A 89 13.96 26.47 2.36
C LYS A 89 13.37 25.06 2.30
N MET A 90 13.59 24.25 3.34
CA MET A 90 13.03 22.88 3.41
C MET A 90 11.50 22.90 3.51
N TRP A 91 10.93 23.88 4.21
CA TRP A 91 9.49 24.09 4.28
C TRP A 91 8.89 24.44 2.92
N THR A 92 9.52 25.35 2.18
CA THR A 92 9.10 25.71 0.82
C THR A 92 9.15 24.49 -0.11
N LEU A 93 10.21 23.70 -0.05
CA LEU A 93 10.34 22.47 -0.81
C LEU A 93 9.26 21.44 -0.42
N TYR A 94 9.01 21.25 0.89
CA TYR A 94 7.97 20.36 1.38
C TYR A 94 6.59 20.77 0.85
N SER A 95 6.27 22.06 0.87
CA SER A 95 4.98 22.57 0.39
C SER A 95 4.78 22.31 -1.10
N ARG A 96 5.80 22.54 -1.93
CA ARG A 96 5.76 22.19 -3.36
C ARG A 96 5.54 20.70 -3.59
N LEU A 97 6.30 19.84 -2.90
CA LEU A 97 6.13 18.39 -3.01
C LEU A 97 4.74 17.92 -2.55
N GLU A 98 4.15 18.60 -1.57
CA GLU A 98 2.79 18.31 -1.12
C GLU A 98 1.76 18.63 -2.19
N ASP A 99 1.90 19.73 -2.90
CA ASP A 99 0.96 20.14 -3.95
C ASP A 99 1.11 19.26 -5.19
N ASP A 100 2.33 18.97 -5.62
CA ASP A 100 2.59 18.01 -6.70
C ASP A 100 2.05 16.61 -6.38
N PHE A 101 2.23 16.16 -5.12
CA PHE A 101 1.66 14.90 -4.66
C PHE A 101 0.14 14.87 -4.73
N LYS A 102 -0.54 15.97 -4.33
CA LYS A 102 -2.01 16.06 -4.42
C LYS A 102 -2.49 15.98 -5.86
N VAL A 103 -1.83 16.69 -6.77
CA VAL A 103 -2.17 16.68 -8.20
C VAL A 103 -2.06 15.26 -8.75
N MET A 104 -0.90 14.61 -8.61
CA MET A 104 -0.68 13.24 -9.09
C MET A 104 -1.61 12.22 -8.43
N ASN A 105 -1.87 12.36 -7.13
CA ASN A 105 -2.76 11.47 -6.41
C ASN A 105 -4.20 11.57 -6.90
N ASN A 106 -4.69 12.80 -7.17
CA ASN A 106 -6.04 13.03 -7.70
C ASN A 106 -6.16 12.51 -9.13
N GLU A 107 -5.15 12.69 -9.96
CA GLU A 107 -5.12 12.14 -11.31
C GLU A 107 -5.23 10.61 -11.28
N LEU A 108 -4.44 9.93 -10.46
CA LEU A 108 -4.53 8.48 -10.29
C LEU A 108 -5.90 8.02 -9.77
N ILE A 109 -6.49 8.76 -8.83
CA ILE A 109 -7.84 8.46 -8.33
C ILE A 109 -8.87 8.57 -9.45
N ASN A 110 -8.80 9.60 -10.28
CA ASN A 110 -9.70 9.81 -11.41
C ASN A 110 -9.55 8.70 -12.46
N LEU A 111 -8.33 8.36 -12.85
CA LEU A 111 -8.05 7.28 -13.80
C LEU A 111 -8.58 5.94 -13.29
N THR A 112 -8.32 5.62 -12.02
CA THR A 112 -8.82 4.37 -11.42
C THR A 112 -10.34 4.37 -11.24
N GLY A 113 -10.95 5.53 -11.00
CA GLY A 113 -12.39 5.71 -10.90
C GLY A 113 -13.14 5.51 -12.22
N GLN A 114 -12.48 5.63 -13.36
CA GLN A 114 -13.03 5.36 -14.69
C GLN A 114 -12.85 3.90 -15.12
N ASP A 115 -11.86 3.20 -14.57
CA ASP A 115 -11.52 1.84 -14.95
C ASP A 115 -12.46 0.79 -14.32
N ASN A 116 -13.08 -0.05 -15.15
CA ASN A 116 -14.06 -1.04 -14.71
C ASN A 116 -13.45 -2.14 -13.82
N VAL A 117 -12.19 -2.55 -14.08
CA VAL A 117 -11.51 -3.57 -13.27
C VAL A 117 -11.17 -2.99 -11.90
N CYS A 118 -10.69 -1.75 -11.86
CA CYS A 118 -10.42 -1.04 -10.61
C CYS A 118 -11.71 -0.85 -9.79
N LYS A 119 -12.83 -0.49 -10.43
CA LYS A 119 -14.14 -0.40 -9.77
C LYS A 119 -14.56 -1.72 -9.12
N LYS A 120 -14.39 -2.85 -9.82
CA LYS A 120 -14.64 -4.19 -9.24
C LYS A 120 -13.79 -4.45 -8.00
N PHE A 121 -12.50 -4.12 -8.05
CA PHE A 121 -11.58 -4.35 -6.92
C PHE A 121 -11.86 -3.41 -5.74
N MET A 122 -12.28 -2.16 -5.99
CA MET A 122 -12.63 -1.21 -4.93
C MET A 122 -13.87 -1.61 -4.12
N LYS A 123 -14.67 -2.58 -4.60
CA LYS A 123 -15.75 -3.18 -3.80
C LYS A 123 -15.23 -4.07 -2.65
N LEU A 124 -13.95 -4.48 -2.69
CA LEU A 124 -13.31 -5.27 -1.63
C LEU A 124 -12.96 -4.38 -0.43
N GLU A 125 -13.22 -4.87 0.77
CA GLU A 125 -13.00 -4.12 2.01
C GLU A 125 -11.51 -3.77 2.19
N GLY A 126 -11.21 -2.47 2.29
CA GLY A 126 -9.86 -1.96 2.45
C GLY A 126 -9.05 -1.86 1.16
N VAL A 127 -9.69 -2.03 0.00
CA VAL A 127 -9.07 -1.79 -1.31
C VAL A 127 -9.52 -0.42 -1.83
N GLY A 128 -8.60 0.55 -1.81
CA GLY A 128 -8.80 1.89 -2.37
C GLY A 128 -8.27 2.02 -3.81
N PRO A 129 -8.38 3.23 -4.41
CA PRO A 129 -7.96 3.47 -5.80
C PRO A 129 -6.53 3.04 -6.09
N ILE A 130 -5.56 3.45 -5.28
CA ILE A 130 -4.15 3.11 -5.48
C ILE A 130 -3.90 1.59 -5.36
N THR A 131 -4.58 0.93 -4.42
CA THR A 131 -4.46 -0.52 -4.26
C THR A 131 -5.09 -1.27 -5.43
N SER A 132 -6.26 -0.81 -5.92
CA SER A 132 -6.95 -1.42 -7.06
C SER A 132 -6.14 -1.31 -8.35
N MET A 133 -5.54 -0.14 -8.61
CA MET A 133 -4.62 0.07 -9.72
C MET A 133 -3.43 -0.89 -9.68
N ARG A 134 -2.76 -1.00 -8.53
CA ARG A 134 -1.62 -1.91 -8.36
C ARG A 134 -2.03 -3.37 -8.54
N LEU A 135 -3.19 -3.75 -8.02
CA LEU A 135 -3.76 -5.10 -8.25
C LEU A 135 -4.02 -5.35 -9.73
N LYS A 136 -4.60 -4.39 -10.47
CA LYS A 136 -4.83 -4.50 -11.91
C LYS A 136 -3.51 -4.71 -12.65
N ILE A 137 -2.50 -3.89 -12.39
CA ILE A 137 -1.18 -4.01 -13.02
C ILE A 137 -0.52 -5.36 -12.70
N GLN A 138 -0.59 -5.82 -11.44
CA GLN A 138 0.00 -7.08 -11.02
C GLN A 138 -0.70 -8.30 -11.62
N LEU A 139 -2.02 -8.26 -11.72
CA LEU A 139 -2.83 -9.38 -12.20
C LEU A 139 -2.92 -9.44 -13.73
N GLY A 140 -2.96 -8.29 -14.41
CA GLY A 140 -3.21 -8.22 -15.86
C GLY A 140 -4.52 -8.90 -16.25
N SER A 141 -4.47 -9.83 -17.22
CA SER A 141 -5.58 -10.71 -17.57
C SER A 141 -5.80 -11.86 -16.58
N GLY A 142 -4.86 -12.08 -15.65
CA GLY A 142 -4.88 -13.20 -14.71
C GLY A 142 -4.36 -14.53 -15.27
N GLU A 143 -4.05 -14.64 -16.55
CA GLU A 143 -3.65 -15.89 -17.22
C GLU A 143 -2.29 -16.42 -16.76
N HIS A 144 -1.42 -15.54 -16.28
CA HIS A 144 -0.10 -15.92 -15.76
C HIS A 144 -0.16 -16.71 -14.46
N PHE A 145 -1.30 -16.68 -13.77
CA PHE A 145 -1.50 -17.36 -12.51
C PHE A 145 -2.44 -18.55 -12.67
N ASN A 146 -2.06 -19.71 -12.17
CA ASN A 146 -2.91 -20.89 -12.17
C ASN A 146 -3.94 -20.86 -11.03
N SER A 147 -3.68 -20.08 -9.96
CA SER A 147 -4.57 -20.00 -8.81
C SER A 147 -4.36 -18.72 -8.00
N GLY A 148 -5.38 -18.33 -7.21
CA GLY A 148 -5.26 -17.23 -6.27
C GLY A 148 -4.18 -17.46 -5.18
N ARG A 149 -3.78 -18.72 -4.91
CA ARG A 149 -2.65 -19.03 -4.02
C ARG A 149 -1.32 -18.54 -4.61
N GLN A 150 -1.11 -18.73 -5.90
CA GLN A 150 0.07 -18.21 -6.59
C GLN A 150 0.11 -16.69 -6.58
N VAL A 151 -1.02 -16.02 -6.80
CA VAL A 151 -1.13 -14.55 -6.67
C VAL A 151 -0.69 -14.09 -5.29
N SER A 152 -1.24 -14.68 -4.24
CA SER A 152 -0.89 -14.33 -2.86
C SER A 152 0.58 -14.57 -2.54
N ALA A 153 1.16 -15.65 -3.05
CA ALA A 153 2.58 -15.96 -2.90
C ALA A 153 3.46 -14.96 -3.64
N CYS A 154 3.12 -14.59 -4.88
CA CYS A 154 3.82 -13.60 -5.68
C CYS A 154 3.84 -12.22 -5.01
N ILE A 155 2.70 -11.78 -4.45
CA ILE A 155 2.61 -10.51 -3.71
C ILE A 155 3.34 -10.60 -2.35
N GLY A 156 3.64 -11.80 -1.86
CA GLY A 156 4.30 -12.02 -0.57
C GLY A 156 3.34 -11.93 0.62
N LEU A 157 2.09 -12.36 0.44
CA LEU A 157 1.06 -12.41 1.48
C LEU A 157 0.98 -13.79 2.16
N THR A 158 1.91 -14.69 1.84
CA THR A 158 2.03 -16.02 2.45
C THR A 158 3.30 -16.12 3.28
N PRO A 159 3.31 -16.90 4.35
CA PRO A 159 4.54 -17.20 5.08
C PRO A 159 5.51 -17.99 4.20
N LYS A 160 6.81 -17.80 4.41
CA LYS A 160 7.82 -18.69 3.84
C LYS A 160 7.72 -20.03 4.52
N GLN A 161 7.78 -21.09 3.74
CA GLN A 161 7.86 -22.45 4.24
C GLN A 161 9.27 -22.98 4.04
N HIS A 162 9.86 -23.47 5.10
CA HIS A 162 11.08 -24.26 5.10
C HIS A 162 10.72 -25.66 5.56
N SER A 163 10.96 -26.64 4.71
CA SER A 163 10.71 -28.06 5.03
C SER A 163 12.02 -28.82 4.96
N SER A 164 12.45 -29.39 6.07
CA SER A 164 13.59 -30.29 6.13
C SER A 164 13.24 -31.49 7.03
N GLY A 165 13.59 -32.70 6.61
CA GLY A 165 13.38 -33.90 7.40
C GLY A 165 11.93 -34.18 7.80
N GLY A 166 10.95 -33.88 6.93
CA GLY A 166 9.52 -34.09 7.18
C GLY A 166 8.87 -33.06 8.14
N LYS A 167 9.63 -32.12 8.69
CA LYS A 167 9.10 -31.03 9.55
C LYS A 167 8.86 -29.76 8.75
N ILE A 168 7.62 -29.26 8.81
CA ILE A 168 7.22 -27.99 8.19
C ILE A 168 7.48 -26.85 9.17
N GLN A 169 8.42 -25.95 8.83
CA GLN A 169 8.64 -24.71 9.57
C GLN A 169 8.10 -23.53 8.77
N LEU A 170 7.15 -22.82 9.35
CA LEU A 170 6.60 -21.58 8.78
C LEU A 170 7.42 -20.39 9.28
N GLY A 171 8.05 -19.68 8.35
CA GLY A 171 8.80 -18.46 8.62
C GLY A 171 7.91 -17.20 8.55
N SER A 172 8.56 -16.04 8.57
CA SER A 172 7.87 -14.75 8.48
C SER A 172 7.22 -14.53 7.11
N VAL A 173 6.14 -13.74 7.08
CA VAL A 173 5.43 -13.35 5.86
C VAL A 173 6.25 -12.29 5.11
N GLY A 174 6.44 -12.47 3.82
CA GLY A 174 6.72 -11.38 2.89
C GLY A 174 8.14 -10.88 2.72
N LYS A 175 9.20 -11.60 3.15
CA LYS A 175 10.60 -11.16 2.90
C LYS A 175 11.05 -11.24 1.44
N SER A 176 10.37 -11.97 0.58
CA SER A 176 10.71 -12.13 -0.85
C SER A 176 9.48 -11.94 -1.74
N SER A 177 8.88 -10.76 -1.69
CA SER A 177 7.75 -10.45 -2.59
C SER A 177 8.24 -9.74 -3.85
N CYS A 178 7.59 -10.03 -4.96
CA CYS A 178 7.82 -9.34 -6.22
C CYS A 178 7.36 -7.87 -6.17
N ASP A 179 6.31 -7.56 -5.40
CA ASP A 179 5.74 -6.22 -5.28
C ASP A 179 5.53 -5.81 -3.81
N LYS A 180 6.57 -5.23 -3.21
CA LYS A 180 6.52 -4.70 -1.84
C LYS A 180 5.49 -3.56 -1.68
N PRO A 181 5.38 -2.58 -2.59
CA PRO A 181 4.39 -1.52 -2.53
C PRO A 181 2.95 -2.05 -2.52
N LEU A 182 2.60 -2.98 -3.40
CA LEU A 182 1.25 -3.58 -3.43
C LEU A 182 0.93 -4.33 -2.14
N ARG A 183 1.88 -5.13 -1.63
CA ARG A 183 1.72 -5.80 -0.34
C ARG A 183 1.45 -4.81 0.79
N SER A 184 2.22 -3.72 0.85
CA SER A 184 2.04 -2.67 1.86
C SER A 184 0.66 -2.01 1.76
N CYS A 185 0.20 -1.67 0.55
CA CYS A 185 -1.12 -1.09 0.32
C CYS A 185 -2.24 -2.05 0.78
N LEU A 186 -2.17 -3.33 0.40
CA LEU A 186 -3.15 -4.34 0.81
C LEU A 186 -3.17 -4.54 2.32
N PHE A 187 -2.00 -4.59 2.96
CA PHE A 187 -1.90 -4.74 4.41
C PHE A 187 -2.44 -3.52 5.16
N LEU A 188 -2.08 -2.30 4.74
CA LEU A 188 -2.54 -1.07 5.38
C LEU A 188 -4.05 -0.89 5.21
N GLY A 189 -4.59 -1.16 4.02
CA GLY A 189 -6.03 -1.16 3.80
C GLY A 189 -6.77 -2.18 4.67
N ALA A 190 -6.27 -3.40 4.75
CA ALA A 190 -6.80 -4.44 5.63
C ALA A 190 -6.70 -4.05 7.12
N ARG A 191 -5.60 -3.42 7.53
CA ARG A 191 -5.41 -2.93 8.90
C ARG A 191 -6.43 -1.85 9.27
N ALA A 192 -6.76 -0.96 8.35
CA ALA A 192 -7.79 0.05 8.55
C ALA A 192 -9.18 -0.59 8.76
N VAL A 193 -9.52 -1.63 8.00
CA VAL A 193 -10.75 -2.41 8.19
C VAL A 193 -10.77 -3.10 9.54
N VAL A 194 -9.69 -3.79 9.90
CA VAL A 194 -9.55 -4.49 11.20
C VAL A 194 -9.68 -3.52 12.37
N SER A 195 -9.07 -2.33 12.29
CA SER A 195 -9.17 -1.31 13.32
C SER A 195 -10.62 -0.83 13.53
N LYS A 196 -11.34 -0.55 12.43
CA LYS A 196 -12.75 -0.14 12.49
C LYS A 196 -13.67 -1.26 13.00
N LEU A 197 -13.37 -2.51 12.62
CA LEU A 197 -14.20 -3.65 12.98
C LEU A 197 -14.15 -4.01 14.47
N LYS A 198 -13.09 -3.64 15.19
CA LYS A 198 -13.00 -3.85 16.64
C LYS A 198 -14.13 -3.16 17.42
N ASN A 199 -14.55 -1.99 16.95
CA ASN A 199 -15.46 -1.11 17.69
C ASN A 199 -16.91 -1.18 17.18
N ARG A 200 -17.25 -2.15 16.30
CA ARG A 200 -18.61 -2.31 15.79
C ARG A 200 -18.97 -3.78 15.56
N PRO A 201 -20.28 -4.14 15.54
CA PRO A 201 -20.71 -5.51 15.19
C PRO A 201 -20.31 -5.87 13.75
N ALA A 202 -20.17 -7.17 13.50
CA ALA A 202 -19.96 -7.71 12.17
C ALA A 202 -21.29 -7.62 11.37
N ARG A 203 -21.20 -7.27 10.09
CA ARG A 203 -22.35 -7.15 9.18
C ARG A 203 -22.36 -8.22 8.10
N THR A 204 -21.19 -8.81 7.82
CA THR A 204 -21.02 -9.84 6.81
C THR A 204 -20.35 -11.07 7.40
N GLU A 205 -20.53 -12.23 6.77
CA GLU A 205 -19.86 -13.47 7.18
C GLU A 205 -18.32 -13.32 7.13
N LYS A 206 -17.81 -12.53 6.19
CA LYS A 206 -16.38 -12.21 6.12
C LYS A 206 -15.92 -11.40 7.33
N GLU A 207 -16.70 -10.43 7.80
CA GLU A 207 -16.40 -9.65 9.00
C GLU A 207 -16.51 -10.50 10.27
N LYS A 208 -17.47 -11.42 10.34
CA LYS A 208 -17.60 -12.39 11.44
C LYS A 208 -16.35 -13.27 11.54
N TRP A 209 -15.92 -13.85 10.40
CA TRP A 209 -14.67 -14.59 10.32
C TRP A 209 -13.46 -13.75 10.76
N LEU A 210 -13.42 -12.48 10.34
CA LEU A 210 -12.32 -11.58 10.66
C LEU A 210 -12.27 -11.23 12.16
N LYS A 211 -13.42 -11.04 12.82
CA LYS A 211 -13.52 -10.85 14.28
C LYS A 211 -12.98 -12.04 15.04
N ALA A 212 -13.43 -13.24 14.73
CA ALA A 212 -12.93 -14.46 15.36
C ALA A 212 -11.40 -14.62 15.17
N LEU A 213 -10.87 -14.18 14.02
CA LEU A 213 -9.43 -14.21 13.78
C LEU A 213 -8.68 -13.15 14.59
N ILE A 214 -9.25 -11.95 14.78
CA ILE A 214 -8.69 -10.90 15.64
C ILE A 214 -8.55 -11.41 17.09
N GLU A 215 -9.57 -12.04 17.61
CA GLU A 215 -9.60 -12.60 18.97
C GLU A 215 -8.55 -13.71 19.14
N ARG A 216 -8.45 -14.63 18.17
CA ARG A 216 -7.55 -15.80 18.25
C ARG A 216 -6.08 -15.47 17.97
N ARG A 217 -5.77 -14.55 17.05
CA ARG A 217 -4.41 -14.35 16.51
C ARG A 217 -3.95 -12.89 16.51
N GLY A 218 -4.80 -11.99 16.96
CA GLY A 218 -4.49 -10.56 17.01
C GLY A 218 -4.63 -9.83 15.68
N SER A 219 -4.60 -8.51 15.75
CA SER A 219 -4.92 -7.60 14.65
C SER A 219 -3.98 -7.67 13.46
N ASN A 220 -2.68 -7.87 13.68
CA ASN A 220 -1.70 -7.92 12.58
C ASN A 220 -1.88 -9.18 11.75
N CYS A 221 -2.11 -10.33 12.39
CA CYS A 221 -2.39 -11.59 11.72
C CYS A 221 -3.70 -11.51 10.94
N ALA A 222 -4.76 -10.96 11.54
CA ALA A 222 -6.05 -10.75 10.89
C ALA A 222 -5.94 -9.80 9.67
N SER A 223 -5.16 -8.72 9.78
CA SER A 223 -4.91 -7.81 8.66
C SER A 223 -4.20 -8.50 7.50
N MET A 224 -3.18 -9.32 7.79
CA MET A 224 -2.48 -10.07 6.76
C MET A 224 -3.37 -11.12 6.09
N ALA A 225 -4.23 -11.80 6.88
CA ALA A 225 -5.18 -12.77 6.36
C ALA A 225 -6.26 -12.12 5.47
N LEU A 226 -6.74 -10.93 5.84
CA LEU A 226 -7.67 -10.16 5.00
C LEU A 226 -7.00 -9.71 3.71
N ALA A 227 -5.76 -9.19 3.77
CA ALA A 227 -4.99 -8.81 2.59
C ALA A 227 -4.80 -10.00 1.63
N ASN A 228 -4.46 -11.18 2.17
CA ASN A 228 -4.35 -12.41 1.40
C ASN A 228 -5.68 -12.81 0.75
N LYS A 229 -6.78 -12.77 1.51
CA LYS A 229 -8.12 -13.08 1.01
C LYS A 229 -8.52 -12.11 -0.09
N ASN A 230 -8.28 -10.81 0.08
CA ASN A 230 -8.58 -9.79 -0.94
C ASN A 230 -7.80 -10.01 -2.23
N ALA A 231 -6.50 -10.30 -2.18
CA ALA A 231 -5.70 -10.59 -3.37
C ALA A 231 -6.24 -11.82 -4.14
N ARG A 232 -6.61 -12.88 -3.41
CA ARG A 232 -7.20 -14.08 -4.01
C ARG A 232 -8.59 -13.83 -4.58
N THR A 233 -9.41 -13.05 -3.89
CA THR A 233 -10.73 -12.66 -4.38
C THR A 233 -10.62 -11.77 -5.62
N ALA A 234 -9.72 -10.78 -5.64
CA ALA A 234 -9.48 -9.95 -6.82
C ALA A 234 -9.13 -10.79 -8.07
N TYR A 235 -8.26 -11.80 -7.89
CA TYR A 235 -7.95 -12.75 -8.96
C TYR A 235 -9.19 -13.54 -9.43
N ALA A 236 -10.00 -14.03 -8.50
CA ALA A 236 -11.20 -14.79 -8.84
C ALA A 236 -12.24 -13.93 -9.59
N LEU A 237 -12.46 -12.69 -9.15
CA LEU A 237 -13.33 -11.73 -9.81
C LEU A 237 -12.90 -11.44 -11.26
N LEU A 238 -11.58 -11.32 -11.46
CA LEU A 238 -11.01 -11.09 -12.79
C LEU A 238 -11.18 -12.31 -13.68
N LYS A 239 -10.75 -13.49 -13.21
CA LYS A 239 -10.75 -14.74 -13.99
C LYS A 239 -12.17 -15.19 -14.38
N ASN A 240 -13.11 -15.05 -13.47
CA ASN A 240 -14.51 -15.49 -13.68
C ASN A 240 -15.39 -14.36 -14.25
N ASN A 241 -14.86 -13.16 -14.44
CA ASN A 241 -15.59 -11.95 -14.83
C ASN A 241 -16.85 -11.71 -13.98
N THR A 242 -16.74 -11.93 -12.67
CA THR A 242 -17.84 -11.75 -11.72
C THR A 242 -17.69 -10.47 -10.91
N ASP A 243 -18.76 -10.06 -10.24
CA ASP A 243 -18.76 -8.93 -9.31
C ASP A 243 -18.69 -9.42 -7.87
N TYR A 244 -18.09 -8.58 -7.00
CA TYR A 244 -18.04 -8.86 -5.58
C TYR A 244 -19.37 -8.52 -4.90
N ALA A 245 -19.97 -9.53 -4.27
CA ALA A 245 -21.15 -9.37 -3.42
C ALA A 245 -20.81 -9.91 -2.02
N PRO A 246 -20.84 -9.07 -0.97
CA PRO A 246 -20.63 -9.53 0.39
C PRO A 246 -21.84 -10.35 0.87
N VAL A 247 -21.59 -11.51 1.47
CA VAL A 247 -22.64 -12.32 2.10
C VAL A 247 -23.01 -11.66 3.43
N LEU A 248 -24.24 -11.15 3.52
CA LEU A 248 -24.75 -10.54 4.74
C LEU A 248 -25.07 -11.63 5.77
N ILE A 249 -24.95 -11.29 7.05
CA ILE A 249 -25.38 -12.16 8.14
C ILE A 249 -26.91 -12.10 8.16
N THR A 250 -27.56 -13.21 7.90
CA THR A 250 -28.99 -13.41 8.20
C THR A 250 -29.13 -13.57 9.71
N ASN A 251 -29.92 -12.69 10.32
CA ASN A 251 -30.34 -12.81 11.72
C ASN A 251 -31.24 -14.01 11.91
#